data_398ea4a8fe939818e65d8102f5746709
#
_entry.id   398ea4a8fe939818e65d8102f5746709
#
_cell.length_a   1.000
_cell.length_b   1.000
_cell.length_c   1.000
_cell.angle_alpha   90.00
_cell.angle_beta   90.00
_cell.angle_gamma   90.00
#
_symmetry.space_group_name_H-M   'P 1'
#
loop_
_entity.id
_entity.type
_entity.pdbx_description
1 polymer ?
#
loop_
_entity_poly.entity_id
_entity_poly.type
_entity_poly.pdbx_seq_one_letter_code
_entity_poly.pdbx_strand_id
1 'polypeptide(L)'
;LDGTIERGYAGRSLWKWDELPDVVSPRYADYARRNASIGINATVLNNVNASPLILSTPYLHKIKTLADTFRPYGIKVFLSVNFASPMALDSLPTADPLDPAVQKWWKRKADEIYSLIPDFGGFLVKANSEGQPGPMDFGRTHAEGANMLARALRPHHGIVMWRAFVYSPIDADRAKQAYMEFQPLDGQFDPNVIIQIKNGPIDFQPREAYSPLFGAMPATPQMVEFQVTQEYLGHANHLAFLAPMWKEFFSQVSPGSLKAVAGVANVGDESYMTGHPLADINWYAFGRLAWNPALSSDAIASEWMANQLLSPDSTPASVWDSLIDMFTTSREAVVDYMMPLGLHHIFAWGHHYGPQPWCDIEGARPDWLPRYYHQADSIGLGFDRTPSGSDAVSQYPEPLRSTYADISTCPENLLLWFHHVPWNHRMQSGRTMWQELCHRYATGAARVADYQRIWAEARPYLYDTDIWDEVNTRLITQARDAQWWKDACVLYFSQFSGQAPTPEVYPIHHTLPDLKNINLGIDNYTNPSPALLDSLR
;
A
#
# COMPACT_ATOMS: atom_id res chain seq x y z
N LEU A 1 -6.54 10.87 17.48
CA LEU A 1 -5.48 11.18 18.34
C LEU A 1 -4.14 11.15 17.68
N ASP A 2 -3.84 10.17 17.13
CA ASP A 2 -2.55 9.64 16.80
C ASP A 2 -2.39 9.46 15.30
N GLY A 3 -3.18 10.13 14.53
CA GLY A 3 -3.21 10.00 13.09
C GLY A 3 -3.86 8.70 12.59
N THR A 4 -4.63 8.02 13.43
CA THR A 4 -5.50 6.95 12.95
C THR A 4 -6.50 7.54 11.99
N ILE A 5 -6.43 7.12 10.74
CA ILE A 5 -7.29 7.63 9.69
C ILE A 5 -8.53 6.72 9.65
N GLU A 6 -9.66 7.24 10.09
CA GLU A 6 -10.95 6.61 9.89
C GLU A 6 -11.38 6.85 8.43
N ARG A 7 -11.05 5.95 7.55
CA ARG A 7 -11.43 6.06 6.13
C ARG A 7 -12.80 5.49 5.83
N GLY A 8 -13.50 4.98 6.83
CA GLY A 8 -14.87 4.48 6.70
C GLY A 8 -15.02 3.11 6.03
N TYR A 9 -13.97 2.52 5.51
CA TYR A 9 -14.05 1.25 4.80
C TYR A 9 -13.68 0.01 5.65
N ALA A 10 -13.27 0.22 6.90
CA ALA A 10 -13.05 -0.83 7.90
C ALA A 10 -13.76 -0.50 9.22
N GLY A 11 -14.75 0.40 9.18
CA GLY A 11 -15.41 0.93 10.36
C GLY A 11 -14.55 1.94 11.12
N ARG A 12 -14.72 1.98 12.44
CA ARG A 12 -13.91 2.81 13.33
C ARG A 12 -12.62 2.12 13.69
N SER A 13 -11.66 2.87 14.23
CA SER A 13 -10.42 2.34 14.76
C SER A 13 -10.64 1.15 15.70
N LEU A 14 -9.87 0.09 15.55
CA LEU A 14 -10.01 -1.14 16.34
C LEU A 14 -9.83 -0.86 17.83
N TRP A 15 -8.75 -0.19 18.22
CA TRP A 15 -8.58 0.27 19.60
C TRP A 15 -9.14 1.66 19.80
N LYS A 16 -9.93 1.81 20.86
CA LYS A 16 -10.54 3.07 21.26
C LYS A 16 -9.77 3.62 22.45
N TRP A 17 -9.03 4.68 22.19
CA TRP A 17 -8.16 5.28 23.20
C TRP A 17 -8.91 5.87 24.38
N ASP A 18 -10.17 6.24 24.21
CA ASP A 18 -11.05 6.76 25.25
C ASP A 18 -11.57 5.68 26.21
N GLU A 19 -11.71 4.43 25.77
CA GLU A 19 -12.11 3.32 26.65
C GLU A 19 -10.94 2.71 27.45
N LEU A 20 -9.70 2.87 26.96
CA LEU A 20 -8.49 2.36 27.60
C LEU A 20 -7.98 3.32 28.69
N PRO A 21 -7.41 2.82 29.80
CA PRO A 21 -7.15 1.40 30.12
C PRO A 21 -8.30 0.71 30.85
N ASP A 22 -9.42 1.41 31.13
CA ASP A 22 -10.47 0.96 32.02
C ASP A 22 -11.33 -0.16 31.42
N VAL A 23 -11.51 -0.16 30.09
CA VAL A 23 -12.24 -1.19 29.37
C VAL A 23 -11.32 -1.88 28.38
N VAL A 24 -11.12 -3.18 28.56
CA VAL A 24 -10.37 -4.04 27.64
C VAL A 24 -11.36 -4.86 26.83
N SER A 25 -11.67 -4.39 25.63
CA SER A 25 -12.61 -5.10 24.76
C SER A 25 -12.04 -6.44 24.28
N PRO A 26 -12.87 -7.51 24.22
CA PRO A 26 -12.47 -8.80 23.66
C PRO A 26 -11.87 -8.73 22.24
N ARG A 27 -12.27 -7.75 21.42
CA ARG A 27 -11.73 -7.55 20.06
C ARG A 27 -10.21 -7.35 20.04
N TYR A 28 -9.61 -6.85 21.13
CA TYR A 28 -8.14 -6.68 21.22
C TYR A 28 -7.43 -8.03 21.31
N ALA A 29 -7.94 -8.93 22.14
CA ALA A 29 -7.42 -10.29 22.21
C ALA A 29 -7.67 -11.07 20.91
N ASP A 30 -8.82 -10.87 20.27
CA ASP A 30 -9.13 -11.48 18.97
C ASP A 30 -8.18 -11.03 17.87
N TYR A 31 -7.83 -9.74 17.83
CA TYR A 31 -6.81 -9.22 16.91
C TYR A 31 -5.46 -9.91 17.12
N ALA A 32 -5.01 -10.00 18.37
CA ALA A 32 -3.74 -10.64 18.69
C ALA A 32 -3.75 -12.13 18.33
N ARG A 33 -4.84 -12.84 18.65
CA ARG A 33 -5.03 -14.26 18.32
C ARG A 33 -4.99 -14.50 16.81
N ARG A 34 -5.70 -13.67 16.02
CA ARG A 34 -5.70 -13.76 14.55
C ARG A 34 -4.30 -13.55 13.99
N ASN A 35 -3.59 -12.51 14.42
CA ASN A 35 -2.22 -12.27 14.01
C ASN A 35 -1.28 -13.42 14.33
N ALA A 36 -1.34 -13.94 15.56
CA ALA A 36 -0.52 -15.07 15.98
C ALA A 36 -0.81 -16.33 15.14
N SER A 37 -2.08 -16.57 14.78
CA SER A 37 -2.49 -17.77 14.02
C SER A 37 -1.89 -17.81 12.61
N ILE A 38 -1.49 -16.67 12.05
CA ILE A 38 -0.87 -16.56 10.72
C ILE A 38 0.62 -16.20 10.79
N GLY A 39 1.20 -16.23 12.00
CA GLY A 39 2.63 -16.03 12.21
C GLY A 39 3.08 -14.57 12.32
N ILE A 40 2.19 -13.60 12.40
CA ILE A 40 2.54 -12.22 12.74
C ILE A 40 2.93 -12.15 14.21
N ASN A 41 4.07 -11.55 14.52
CA ASN A 41 4.67 -11.55 15.86
C ASN A 41 4.87 -10.15 16.46
N ALA A 42 4.44 -9.10 15.77
CA ALA A 42 4.54 -7.73 16.24
C ALA A 42 3.45 -6.84 15.64
N THR A 43 3.14 -5.75 16.34
CA THR A 43 2.23 -4.71 15.84
C THR A 43 2.71 -3.33 16.22
N VAL A 44 2.58 -2.36 15.30
CA VAL A 44 2.72 -0.93 15.59
C VAL A 44 1.33 -0.38 15.83
N LEU A 45 1.08 0.17 17.02
CA LEU A 45 -0.27 0.49 17.48
C LEU A 45 -0.89 1.73 16.83
N ASN A 46 -0.08 2.63 16.30
CA ASN A 46 -0.55 3.92 15.81
C ASN A 46 -0.01 4.24 14.42
N ASN A 47 -0.66 5.19 13.77
CA ASN A 47 -0.30 5.64 12.43
C ASN A 47 1.09 6.29 12.39
N VAL A 48 1.75 6.22 11.25
CA VAL A 48 3.06 6.85 11.00
C VAL A 48 3.04 8.38 11.12
N ASN A 49 1.88 9.03 10.94
CA ASN A 49 1.66 10.43 11.24
C ASN A 49 1.41 10.61 12.74
N ALA A 50 2.39 10.25 13.54
CA ALA A 50 2.24 10.12 14.97
C ALA A 50 2.07 11.47 15.69
N SER A 51 1.09 11.53 16.58
CA SER A 51 0.99 12.60 17.56
C SER A 51 2.05 12.40 18.67
N PRO A 52 2.76 13.47 19.11
CA PRO A 52 3.65 13.38 20.27
C PRO A 52 2.95 12.83 21.52
N LEU A 53 1.65 13.06 21.67
CA LEU A 53 0.87 12.63 22.85
C LEU A 53 0.90 11.12 23.09
N ILE A 54 1.19 10.30 22.06
CA ILE A 54 1.32 8.85 22.23
C ILE A 54 2.39 8.46 23.25
N LEU A 55 3.40 9.34 23.46
CA LEU A 55 4.48 9.14 24.43
C LEU A 55 4.19 9.77 25.80
N SER A 56 3.02 10.38 26.02
CA SER A 56 2.64 10.89 27.33
C SER A 56 2.31 9.75 28.29
N THR A 57 2.55 9.97 29.59
CA THR A 57 2.31 8.94 30.61
C THR A 57 0.89 8.36 30.59
N PRO A 58 -0.21 9.18 30.42
CA PRO A 58 -1.55 8.59 30.30
C PRO A 58 -1.70 7.62 29.11
N TYR A 59 -1.10 7.92 27.96
CA TYR A 59 -1.14 7.03 26.81
C TYR A 59 -0.25 5.80 26.99
N LEU A 60 0.91 5.93 27.63
CA LEU A 60 1.76 4.77 27.93
C LEU A 60 1.06 3.74 28.81
N HIS A 61 0.18 4.14 29.72
CA HIS A 61 -0.66 3.20 30.49
C HIS A 61 -1.69 2.47 29.62
N LYS A 62 -2.31 3.17 28.66
CA LYS A 62 -3.22 2.56 27.68
C LYS A 62 -2.49 1.55 26.79
N ILE A 63 -1.30 1.93 26.32
CA ILE A 63 -0.43 1.06 25.51
C ILE A 63 0.01 -0.17 26.31
N LYS A 64 0.34 0.00 27.60
CA LYS A 64 0.66 -1.11 28.49
C LYS A 64 -0.49 -2.12 28.54
N THR A 65 -1.73 -1.67 28.63
CA THR A 65 -2.91 -2.53 28.65
C THR A 65 -3.02 -3.37 27.36
N LEU A 66 -2.79 -2.75 26.20
CA LEU A 66 -2.76 -3.49 24.93
C LEU A 66 -1.57 -4.46 24.87
N ALA A 67 -0.38 -4.03 25.30
CA ALA A 67 0.81 -4.90 25.33
C ALA A 67 0.60 -6.13 26.23
N ASP A 68 0.00 -5.96 27.41
CA ASP A 68 -0.32 -7.04 28.32
C ASP A 68 -1.38 -7.99 27.73
N THR A 69 -2.34 -7.47 26.95
CA THR A 69 -3.34 -8.25 26.24
C THR A 69 -2.72 -9.06 25.09
N PHE A 70 -1.72 -8.54 24.41
CA PHE A 70 -1.11 -9.16 23.23
C PHE A 70 0.01 -10.14 23.57
N ARG A 71 0.68 -9.94 24.70
CA ARG A 71 1.82 -10.77 25.14
C ARG A 71 1.52 -12.27 25.22
N PRO A 72 0.37 -12.73 25.73
CA PRO A 72 0.04 -14.17 25.76
C PRO A 72 0.01 -14.82 24.37
N TYR A 73 -0.18 -14.03 23.31
CA TYR A 73 -0.19 -14.48 21.92
C TYR A 73 1.18 -14.34 21.24
N GLY A 74 2.20 -13.89 21.96
CA GLY A 74 3.54 -13.68 21.40
C GLY A 74 3.66 -12.43 20.52
N ILE A 75 2.71 -11.51 20.57
CA ILE A 75 2.72 -10.26 19.78
C ILE A 75 3.42 -9.16 20.57
N LYS A 76 4.52 -8.66 20.03
CA LYS A 76 5.22 -7.48 20.58
C LYS A 76 4.60 -6.18 20.11
N VAL A 77 4.62 -5.18 20.97
CA VAL A 77 4.11 -3.85 20.67
C VAL A 77 5.25 -2.91 20.29
N PHE A 78 5.02 -2.15 19.24
CA PHE A 78 5.85 -1.04 18.77
C PHE A 78 5.01 0.23 18.73
N LEU A 79 5.66 1.39 18.71
CA LEU A 79 5.02 2.68 18.51
C LEU A 79 5.62 3.45 17.35
N SER A 80 4.77 4.07 16.55
CA SER A 80 5.21 5.15 15.68
C SER A 80 5.39 6.43 16.53
N VAL A 81 6.50 7.13 16.35
CA VAL A 81 6.84 8.32 17.15
C VAL A 81 7.07 9.54 16.29
N ASN A 82 6.64 10.70 16.79
CA ASN A 82 6.95 11.98 16.20
C ASN A 82 8.37 12.40 16.62
N PHE A 83 9.21 12.72 15.65
CA PHE A 83 10.63 13.05 15.90
C PHE A 83 10.81 14.26 16.80
N ALA A 84 9.91 15.24 16.75
CA ALA A 84 9.95 16.45 17.57
C ALA A 84 9.20 16.31 18.92
N SER A 85 8.91 15.08 19.39
CA SER A 85 8.24 14.85 20.67
C SER A 85 8.90 15.56 21.86
N PRO A 86 10.24 15.70 21.97
CA PRO A 86 10.86 16.45 23.06
C PRO A 86 10.42 17.92 23.14
N MET A 87 10.23 18.56 21.97
CA MET A 87 9.76 19.94 21.90
C MET A 87 8.28 20.05 22.33
N ALA A 88 7.46 19.10 21.85
CA ALA A 88 6.02 19.13 22.08
C ALA A 88 5.61 18.75 23.51
N LEU A 89 6.31 17.81 24.15
CA LEU A 89 5.93 17.28 25.46
C LEU A 89 6.64 17.96 26.63
N ASP A 90 7.91 18.31 26.48
CA ASP A 90 8.73 18.88 27.56
C ASP A 90 9.34 20.24 27.19
N SER A 91 8.81 20.89 26.13
CA SER A 91 9.20 22.24 25.71
C SER A 91 10.70 22.44 25.50
N LEU A 92 11.43 21.39 25.03
CA LEU A 92 12.81 21.56 24.63
C LEU A 92 12.88 22.57 23.47
N PRO A 93 13.93 23.40 23.36
CA PRO A 93 14.02 24.41 22.32
C PRO A 93 14.32 23.83 20.93
N THR A 94 14.71 22.56 20.87
CA THR A 94 15.11 21.85 19.65
C THR A 94 14.81 20.37 19.73
N ALA A 95 14.76 19.70 18.58
CA ALA A 95 14.83 18.23 18.47
C ALA A 95 16.09 17.79 17.69
N ASP A 96 17.14 18.62 17.62
CA ASP A 96 18.42 18.26 17.01
C ASP A 96 18.94 16.96 17.63
N PRO A 97 19.15 15.88 16.86
CA PRO A 97 19.59 14.58 17.38
C PRO A 97 21.00 14.60 17.99
N LEU A 98 21.79 15.63 17.74
CA LEU A 98 23.11 15.80 18.34
C LEU A 98 23.10 16.64 19.61
N ASP A 99 21.96 17.25 19.97
CA ASP A 99 21.81 18.00 21.22
C ASP A 99 21.79 17.03 22.43
N PRO A 100 22.67 17.21 23.43
CA PRO A 100 22.72 16.31 24.59
C PRO A 100 21.43 16.29 25.43
N ALA A 101 20.67 17.38 25.47
CA ALA A 101 19.40 17.42 26.20
C ALA A 101 18.33 16.59 25.48
N VAL A 102 18.29 16.63 24.14
CA VAL A 102 17.41 15.82 23.30
C VAL A 102 17.75 14.32 23.45
N GLN A 103 19.04 13.97 23.38
CA GLN A 103 19.49 12.58 23.57
C GLN A 103 19.14 12.06 24.97
N LYS A 104 19.33 12.88 26.00
CA LYS A 104 18.94 12.54 27.38
C LYS A 104 17.43 12.37 27.53
N TRP A 105 16.64 13.20 26.85
CA TRP A 105 15.18 13.09 26.83
C TRP A 105 14.71 11.75 26.27
N TRP A 106 15.20 11.37 25.08
CA TRP A 106 14.84 10.11 24.45
C TRP A 106 15.29 8.90 25.27
N LYS A 107 16.49 8.97 25.87
CA LYS A 107 16.93 7.91 26.79
C LYS A 107 15.98 7.76 27.98
N ARG A 108 15.63 8.85 28.66
CA ARG A 108 14.67 8.84 29.79
C ARG A 108 13.31 8.29 29.34
N LYS A 109 12.84 8.70 28.18
CA LYS A 109 11.55 8.22 27.64
C LYS A 109 11.59 6.72 27.30
N ALA A 110 12.66 6.23 26.76
CA ALA A 110 12.87 4.80 26.54
C ALA A 110 12.87 4.03 27.87
N ASP A 111 13.64 4.49 28.87
CA ASP A 111 13.66 3.89 30.21
C ASP A 111 12.25 3.86 30.85
N GLU A 112 11.44 4.92 30.70
CA GLU A 112 10.05 4.98 31.16
C GLU A 112 9.19 3.93 30.45
N ILE A 113 9.25 3.81 29.13
CA ILE A 113 8.48 2.84 28.36
C ILE A 113 8.82 1.42 28.77
N TYR A 114 10.10 1.07 28.85
CA TYR A 114 10.52 -0.29 29.22
C TYR A 114 10.25 -0.63 30.69
N SER A 115 10.16 0.38 31.57
CA SER A 115 9.69 0.14 32.95
C SER A 115 8.23 -0.30 33.01
N LEU A 116 7.41 0.14 32.05
CA LEU A 116 5.99 -0.20 31.96
C LEU A 116 5.75 -1.46 31.10
N ILE A 117 6.53 -1.62 30.02
CA ILE A 117 6.38 -2.67 29.00
C ILE A 117 7.77 -3.28 28.75
N PRO A 118 8.22 -4.24 29.58
CA PRO A 118 9.58 -4.77 29.51
C PRO A 118 9.96 -5.45 28.18
N ASP A 119 8.97 -5.93 27.44
CA ASP A 119 9.12 -6.57 26.13
C ASP A 119 8.77 -5.66 24.94
N PHE A 120 8.71 -4.34 25.17
CA PHE A 120 8.47 -3.35 24.11
C PHE A 120 9.46 -3.51 22.96
N GLY A 121 8.96 -3.52 21.71
CA GLY A 121 9.78 -3.83 20.53
C GLY A 121 10.65 -2.68 20.04
N GLY A 122 10.16 -1.45 20.13
CA GLY A 122 10.88 -0.27 19.65
C GLY A 122 10.00 0.72 18.88
N PHE A 123 10.63 1.54 18.07
CA PHE A 123 9.98 2.66 17.38
C PHE A 123 9.91 2.46 15.86
N LEU A 124 8.80 2.91 15.28
CA LEU A 124 8.67 3.21 13.86
C LEU A 124 8.73 4.72 13.66
N VAL A 125 9.46 5.19 12.65
CA VAL A 125 9.62 6.62 12.39
C VAL A 125 9.35 6.95 10.94
N LYS A 126 8.46 7.92 10.70
CA LYS A 126 8.33 8.68 9.46
C LYS A 126 8.90 10.07 9.72
N ALA A 127 9.98 10.42 9.03
CA ALA A 127 10.71 11.67 9.24
C ALA A 127 10.81 12.47 7.95
N ASN A 128 10.72 13.80 8.04
CA ASN A 128 10.83 14.75 6.94
C ASN A 128 9.90 14.44 5.74
N SER A 129 8.67 14.03 6.04
CA SER A 129 7.70 13.62 5.04
C SER A 129 6.28 13.98 5.47
N GLU A 130 5.48 14.54 4.56
CA GLU A 130 4.05 14.88 4.78
C GLU A 130 3.79 15.63 6.10
N GLY A 131 4.58 16.65 6.38
CA GLY A 131 4.44 17.47 7.60
C GLY A 131 4.95 16.81 8.88
N GLN A 132 5.48 15.58 8.83
CA GLN A 132 6.16 14.99 9.98
C GLN A 132 7.58 15.54 10.09
N PRO A 133 7.98 16.04 11.27
CA PRO A 133 9.32 16.56 11.49
C PRO A 133 10.38 15.46 11.44
N GLY A 134 11.61 15.85 11.13
CA GLY A 134 12.73 14.93 11.08
C GLY A 134 14.08 15.60 11.29
N PRO A 135 15.18 14.86 11.23
CA PRO A 135 16.52 15.38 11.48
C PRO A 135 16.94 16.45 10.47
N MET A 136 16.43 16.41 9.23
CA MET A 136 16.80 17.42 8.22
C MET A 136 16.32 18.82 8.57
N ASP A 137 15.26 18.96 9.38
CA ASP A 137 14.79 20.26 9.88
C ASP A 137 15.83 20.94 10.80
N PHE A 138 16.79 20.16 11.29
CA PHE A 138 17.88 20.60 12.15
C PHE A 138 19.26 20.52 11.46
N GLY A 139 19.29 20.35 10.13
CA GLY A 139 20.52 20.22 9.36
C GLY A 139 21.26 18.91 9.59
N ARG A 140 20.56 17.84 9.97
CA ARG A 140 21.12 16.52 10.24
C ARG A 140 20.62 15.49 9.24
N THR A 141 21.38 14.40 9.09
CA THR A 141 21.05 13.27 8.21
C THR A 141 20.01 12.35 8.86
N HIS A 142 19.33 11.53 8.04
CA HIS A 142 18.48 10.45 8.54
C HIS A 142 19.24 9.47 9.44
N ALA A 143 20.52 9.19 9.14
CA ALA A 143 21.35 8.32 9.96
C ALA A 143 21.59 8.91 11.36
N GLU A 144 21.91 10.20 11.47
CA GLU A 144 22.06 10.87 12.77
C GLU A 144 20.78 10.82 13.59
N GLY A 145 19.64 11.08 12.96
CA GLY A 145 18.32 10.99 13.61
C GLY A 145 17.96 9.58 14.09
N ALA A 146 18.10 8.60 13.21
CA ALA A 146 17.83 7.20 13.53
C ALA A 146 18.74 6.66 14.63
N ASN A 147 20.03 6.99 14.57
CA ASN A 147 21.03 6.54 15.53
C ASN A 147 20.79 7.10 16.94
N MET A 148 20.32 8.34 17.05
CA MET A 148 19.91 8.91 18.35
C MET A 148 18.86 8.03 19.03
N LEU A 149 17.80 7.68 18.31
CA LEU A 149 16.72 6.82 18.83
C LEU A 149 17.22 5.40 19.09
N ALA A 150 18.01 4.85 18.18
CA ALA A 150 18.59 3.52 18.30
C ALA A 150 19.46 3.38 19.56
N ARG A 151 20.27 4.39 19.88
CA ARG A 151 21.09 4.43 21.09
C ARG A 151 20.26 4.52 22.36
N ALA A 152 19.14 5.23 22.33
CA ALA A 152 18.19 5.27 23.45
C ALA A 152 17.56 3.91 23.74
N LEU A 153 17.23 3.12 22.68
CA LEU A 153 16.60 1.82 22.79
C LEU A 153 17.59 0.65 23.03
N ARG A 154 18.85 0.81 22.63
CA ARG A 154 19.87 -0.27 22.67
C ARG A 154 20.07 -0.95 24.04
N PRO A 155 20.06 -0.24 25.18
CA PRO A 155 20.16 -0.89 26.49
C PRO A 155 19.04 -1.89 26.78
N HIS A 156 17.91 -1.75 26.10
CA HIS A 156 16.71 -2.57 26.24
C HIS A 156 16.50 -3.56 25.06
N HIS A 157 17.48 -3.66 24.16
CA HIS A 157 17.40 -4.48 22.94
C HIS A 157 16.28 -4.08 21.95
N GLY A 158 15.81 -2.84 22.04
CA GLY A 158 14.82 -2.30 21.12
C GLY A 158 15.41 -1.91 19.76
N ILE A 159 14.57 -1.90 18.75
CA ILE A 159 14.95 -1.56 17.38
C ILE A 159 14.26 -0.27 16.91
N VAL A 160 14.84 0.36 15.91
CA VAL A 160 14.23 1.47 15.18
C VAL A 160 13.94 1.00 13.75
N MET A 161 12.69 1.05 13.36
CA MET A 161 12.25 0.90 11.97
C MET A 161 12.14 2.31 11.37
N TRP A 162 13.10 2.66 10.53
CA TRP A 162 13.16 4.00 9.92
C TRP A 162 12.67 3.94 8.48
N ARG A 163 11.55 4.64 8.20
CA ARG A 163 10.97 4.59 6.87
C ARG A 163 11.79 5.39 5.86
N ALA A 164 12.20 4.73 4.80
CA ALA A 164 12.80 5.34 3.63
C ALA A 164 11.70 5.82 2.67
N PHE A 165 10.94 6.80 3.09
CA PHE A 165 9.88 7.38 2.32
C PHE A 165 9.88 8.89 2.50
N VAL A 166 10.17 9.61 1.44
CA VAL A 166 10.39 11.05 1.47
C VAL A 166 9.53 11.73 0.43
N TYR A 167 8.84 12.78 0.85
CA TYR A 167 8.05 13.62 -0.03
C TYR A 167 8.71 14.96 -0.40
N SER A 168 9.92 15.23 0.06
CA SER A 168 10.62 16.46 -0.33
C SER A 168 11.28 16.27 -1.69
N PRO A 169 10.74 16.80 -2.79
CA PRO A 169 11.29 16.56 -4.11
C PRO A 169 12.61 17.32 -4.27
N ILE A 170 13.70 16.60 -4.31
CA ILE A 170 15.01 17.10 -4.75
C ILE A 170 15.16 16.88 -6.25
N ASP A 171 14.54 15.83 -6.78
CA ASP A 171 14.55 15.47 -8.21
C ASP A 171 13.15 15.65 -8.82
N ALA A 172 13.11 15.92 -10.10
CA ALA A 172 11.86 16.03 -10.85
C ALA A 172 11.11 14.70 -10.96
N ASP A 173 11.82 13.56 -10.87
CA ASP A 173 11.21 12.22 -10.82
C ASP A 173 11.16 11.70 -9.38
N ARG A 174 9.96 11.68 -8.81
CA ARG A 174 9.68 11.17 -7.48
C ARG A 174 10.16 9.72 -7.27
N ALA A 175 10.16 8.90 -8.33
CA ALA A 175 10.60 7.51 -8.24
C ALA A 175 12.07 7.35 -7.82
N LYS A 176 12.90 8.38 -8.04
CA LYS A 176 14.32 8.39 -7.68
C LYS A 176 14.59 8.77 -6.22
N GLN A 177 13.64 9.41 -5.56
CA GLN A 177 13.83 10.18 -4.34
C GLN A 177 14.40 9.34 -3.19
N ALA A 178 13.73 8.25 -2.83
CA ALA A 178 14.17 7.43 -1.68
C ALA A 178 15.58 6.86 -1.89
N TYR A 179 15.90 6.45 -3.12
CA TYR A 179 17.23 5.96 -3.46
C TYR A 179 18.30 7.04 -3.27
N MET A 180 18.07 8.23 -3.84
CA MET A 180 19.03 9.34 -3.79
C MET A 180 19.31 9.79 -2.36
N GLU A 181 18.32 9.70 -1.49
CA GLU A 181 18.42 10.20 -0.13
C GLU A 181 19.01 9.18 0.84
N PHE A 182 18.72 7.90 0.65
CA PHE A 182 19.14 6.85 1.60
C PHE A 182 20.37 6.06 1.16
N GLN A 183 20.57 5.81 -0.13
CA GLN A 183 21.72 5.04 -0.60
C GLN A 183 23.07 5.62 -0.15
N PRO A 184 23.30 6.96 -0.17
CA PRO A 184 24.56 7.54 0.30
C PRO A 184 24.82 7.35 1.82
N LEU A 185 23.80 6.96 2.58
CA LEU A 185 23.88 6.75 4.02
C LEU A 185 24.17 5.28 4.39
N ASP A 186 24.39 4.40 3.40
CA ASP A 186 24.70 2.99 3.67
C ASP A 186 25.89 2.83 4.61
N GLY A 187 25.72 1.98 5.62
CA GLY A 187 26.76 1.72 6.64
C GLY A 187 26.86 2.80 7.73
N GLN A 188 26.07 3.87 7.68
CA GLN A 188 26.08 4.93 8.69
C GLN A 188 25.05 4.72 9.82
N PHE A 189 24.16 3.75 9.67
CA PHE A 189 23.14 3.43 10.66
C PHE A 189 23.65 2.48 11.74
N ASP A 190 23.25 2.71 13.00
CA ASP A 190 23.56 1.82 14.12
C ASP A 190 22.91 0.41 13.88
N PRO A 191 23.50 -0.69 14.40
CA PRO A 191 23.07 -2.06 14.07
C PRO A 191 21.62 -2.42 14.43
N ASN A 192 21.00 -1.68 15.34
CA ASN A 192 19.59 -1.86 15.71
C ASN A 192 18.63 -0.91 14.96
N VAL A 193 19.09 -0.27 13.89
CA VAL A 193 18.25 0.41 12.91
C VAL A 193 17.95 -0.52 11.75
N ILE A 194 16.70 -0.60 11.32
CA ILE A 194 16.28 -1.31 10.12
C ILE A 194 15.59 -0.28 9.21
N ILE A 195 16.07 -0.16 7.98
CA ILE A 195 15.44 0.73 6.99
C ILE A 195 14.21 0.04 6.44
N GLN A 196 13.04 0.66 6.67
CA GLN A 196 11.74 0.17 6.20
C GLN A 196 11.39 0.81 4.86
N ILE A 197 11.31 -0.01 3.83
CA ILE A 197 11.18 0.42 2.43
C ILE A 197 9.87 -0.12 1.88
N LYS A 198 9.05 0.73 1.25
CA LYS A 198 7.87 0.29 0.49
C LYS A 198 8.30 -0.65 -0.64
N ASN A 199 7.44 -1.60 -0.99
CA ASN A 199 7.72 -2.53 -2.08
C ASN A 199 8.01 -1.83 -3.42
N GLY A 200 7.33 -0.74 -3.72
CA GLY A 200 7.59 0.13 -4.87
C GLY A 200 8.08 1.52 -4.47
N PRO A 201 8.59 2.32 -5.40
CA PRO A 201 9.22 3.60 -5.10
C PRO A 201 8.24 4.75 -4.84
N ILE A 202 6.93 4.56 -5.08
CA ILE A 202 5.92 5.61 -4.91
C ILE A 202 5.01 5.35 -3.71
N ASP A 203 3.94 4.53 -3.86
CA ASP A 203 2.92 4.46 -2.79
C ASP A 203 1.97 3.26 -2.88
N PHE A 204 2.48 2.03 -2.91
CA PHE A 204 1.65 0.81 -2.79
C PHE A 204 0.54 0.64 -3.83
N GLN A 205 0.65 1.21 -5.00
CA GLN A 205 -0.40 1.07 -6.01
C GLN A 205 -0.47 -0.36 -6.55
N PRO A 206 -1.56 -0.76 -7.19
CA PRO A 206 -1.79 -2.14 -7.61
C PRO A 206 -0.64 -2.76 -8.41
N ARG A 207 0.13 -1.95 -9.14
CA ARG A 207 1.41 -2.34 -9.73
C ARG A 207 2.40 -1.19 -9.68
N GLU A 208 3.58 -1.47 -9.14
CA GLU A 208 4.77 -0.64 -9.20
C GLU A 208 5.98 -1.54 -9.52
N ALA A 209 7.00 -1.01 -10.19
CA ALA A 209 8.31 -1.65 -10.18
C ALA A 209 8.81 -1.75 -8.72
N TYR A 210 9.58 -2.77 -8.39
CA TYR A 210 10.13 -2.84 -7.03
C TYR A 210 11.07 -1.64 -6.77
N SER A 211 11.16 -1.21 -5.51
CA SER A 211 12.03 -0.09 -5.13
C SER A 211 13.51 -0.46 -5.34
N PRO A 212 14.27 0.31 -6.14
CA PRO A 212 15.67 0.03 -6.40
C PRO A 212 16.57 0.19 -5.17
N LEU A 213 16.05 0.72 -4.07
CA LEU A 213 16.80 0.84 -2.81
C LEU A 213 17.10 -0.54 -2.19
N PHE A 214 16.26 -1.57 -2.49
CA PHE A 214 16.54 -2.93 -2.06
C PHE A 214 17.82 -3.45 -2.72
N GLY A 215 18.77 -3.86 -1.89
CA GLY A 215 20.11 -4.29 -2.34
C GLY A 215 21.12 -3.17 -2.58
N ALA A 216 20.69 -1.91 -2.61
CA ALA A 216 21.57 -0.74 -2.79
C ALA A 216 22.23 -0.27 -1.48
N MET A 217 21.86 -0.85 -0.35
CA MET A 217 22.41 -0.56 0.98
C MET A 217 22.89 -1.85 1.66
N PRO A 218 23.97 -2.50 1.17
CA PRO A 218 24.39 -3.81 1.63
C PRO A 218 24.94 -3.84 3.07
N ALA A 219 25.37 -2.70 3.60
CA ALA A 219 25.88 -2.59 4.98
C ALA A 219 24.78 -2.22 6.01
N THR A 220 23.55 -1.96 5.56
CA THR A 220 22.45 -1.51 6.41
C THR A 220 21.31 -2.52 6.40
N PRO A 221 20.78 -2.95 7.57
CA PRO A 221 19.62 -3.83 7.61
C PRO A 221 18.38 -3.21 6.93
N GLN A 222 17.67 -4.00 6.12
CA GLN A 222 16.49 -3.58 5.39
C GLN A 222 15.29 -4.46 5.71
N MET A 223 14.09 -3.91 5.61
CA MET A 223 12.82 -4.62 5.64
C MET A 223 11.86 -4.07 4.59
N VAL A 224 10.97 -4.90 4.10
CA VAL A 224 9.93 -4.47 3.17
C VAL A 224 8.67 -4.06 3.92
N GLU A 225 8.00 -3.02 3.40
CA GLU A 225 6.67 -2.57 3.82
C GLU A 225 5.67 -2.85 2.69
N PHE A 226 4.72 -3.75 2.94
CA PHE A 226 3.58 -4.01 2.05
C PHE A 226 2.33 -3.29 2.55
N GLN A 227 1.43 -2.92 1.66
CA GLN A 227 0.10 -2.47 2.05
C GLN A 227 -0.89 -3.63 1.99
N VAL A 228 -1.46 -3.98 3.14
CA VAL A 228 -2.54 -4.97 3.26
C VAL A 228 -3.90 -4.29 3.16
N THR A 229 -4.01 -3.04 3.59
CA THR A 229 -5.20 -2.21 3.41
C THR A 229 -5.48 -1.96 1.93
N GLN A 230 -6.75 -1.67 1.60
CA GLN A 230 -7.21 -1.55 0.21
C GLN A 230 -7.50 -0.10 -0.19
N GLU A 231 -6.62 0.82 0.18
CA GLU A 231 -6.79 2.25 -0.10
C GLU A 231 -6.91 2.55 -1.60
N TYR A 232 -6.06 1.93 -2.43
CA TYR A 232 -6.06 2.11 -3.89
C TYR A 232 -6.94 1.09 -4.61
N LEU A 233 -7.72 0.32 -3.88
CA LEU A 233 -8.55 -0.78 -4.39
C LEU A 233 -10.04 -0.48 -4.11
N GLY A 234 -10.48 0.72 -4.47
CA GLY A 234 -11.85 1.16 -4.28
C GLY A 234 -12.25 1.28 -2.81
N HIS A 235 -11.33 1.67 -1.93
CA HIS A 235 -11.57 1.77 -0.48
C HIS A 235 -12.26 0.52 0.08
N ALA A 236 -11.69 -0.66 -0.18
CA ALA A 236 -12.23 -1.97 0.17
C ALA A 236 -13.56 -2.38 -0.53
N ASN A 237 -13.98 -1.68 -1.59
CA ASN A 237 -15.09 -2.15 -2.41
C ASN A 237 -14.67 -3.16 -3.48
N HIS A 238 -13.41 -3.14 -3.91
CA HIS A 238 -12.92 -3.98 -4.99
C HIS A 238 -12.20 -5.21 -4.43
N LEU A 239 -12.53 -6.38 -4.97
CA LEU A 239 -11.79 -7.61 -4.72
C LEU A 239 -10.42 -7.52 -5.40
N ALA A 240 -9.37 -7.67 -4.61
CA ALA A 240 -8.01 -7.86 -5.08
C ALA A 240 -7.24 -8.74 -4.11
N PHE A 241 -6.81 -9.91 -4.56
CA PHE A 241 -5.92 -10.78 -3.81
C PHE A 241 -4.48 -10.37 -4.08
N LEU A 242 -3.76 -9.94 -3.05
CA LEU A 242 -2.47 -9.27 -3.17
C LEU A 242 -1.26 -10.22 -3.16
N ALA A 243 -1.45 -11.51 -2.85
CA ALA A 243 -0.35 -12.46 -2.85
C ALA A 243 0.42 -12.51 -4.18
N PRO A 244 -0.23 -12.47 -5.38
CA PRO A 244 0.49 -12.40 -6.64
C PRO A 244 1.43 -11.19 -6.75
N MET A 245 1.00 -10.00 -6.25
CA MET A 245 1.82 -8.79 -6.23
C MET A 245 3.03 -8.95 -5.31
N TRP A 246 2.85 -9.51 -4.13
CA TRP A 246 3.97 -9.74 -3.19
C TRP A 246 4.93 -10.82 -3.69
N LYS A 247 4.42 -11.82 -4.41
CA LYS A 247 5.25 -12.82 -5.11
C LYS A 247 6.10 -12.20 -6.22
N GLU A 248 5.57 -11.24 -6.97
CA GLU A 248 6.36 -10.47 -7.95
C GLU A 248 7.53 -9.76 -7.25
N PHE A 249 7.29 -9.11 -6.11
CA PHE A 249 8.34 -8.47 -5.32
C PHE A 249 9.41 -9.49 -4.89
N PHE A 250 9.02 -10.62 -4.32
CA PHE A 250 9.97 -11.65 -3.88
C PHE A 250 10.70 -12.38 -5.03
N SER A 251 10.24 -12.23 -6.26
CA SER A 251 10.99 -12.70 -7.43
C SER A 251 12.20 -11.82 -7.77
N GLN A 252 12.17 -10.57 -7.34
CA GLN A 252 13.23 -9.58 -7.58
C GLN A 252 14.12 -9.36 -6.34
N VAL A 253 13.53 -9.42 -5.15
CA VAL A 253 14.22 -9.19 -3.87
C VAL A 253 14.29 -10.48 -3.09
N SER A 254 15.51 -10.94 -2.80
CA SER A 254 15.73 -12.16 -2.03
C SER A 254 15.19 -12.01 -0.60
N PRO A 255 14.29 -12.90 -0.15
CA PRO A 255 13.79 -12.86 1.22
C PRO A 255 14.90 -12.92 2.28
N GLY A 256 15.98 -13.65 1.99
CA GLY A 256 17.15 -13.77 2.90
C GLY A 256 17.92 -12.48 3.12
N SER A 257 17.74 -11.47 2.27
CA SER A 257 18.34 -10.14 2.46
C SER A 257 17.55 -9.24 3.41
N LEU A 258 16.31 -9.62 3.73
CA LEU A 258 15.40 -8.83 4.57
C LEU A 258 15.47 -9.28 6.03
N LYS A 259 15.42 -8.33 6.95
CA LYS A 259 15.38 -8.59 8.40
C LYS A 259 13.96 -8.76 8.92
N ALA A 260 12.98 -8.18 8.24
CA ALA A 260 11.57 -8.28 8.60
C ALA A 260 10.68 -7.97 7.39
N VAL A 261 9.39 -8.25 7.54
CA VAL A 261 8.33 -7.89 6.61
C VAL A 261 7.26 -7.14 7.40
N ALA A 262 6.93 -5.94 6.98
CA ALA A 262 5.88 -5.13 7.58
C ALA A 262 4.64 -5.07 6.69
N GLY A 263 3.45 -5.09 7.31
CA GLY A 263 2.17 -4.89 6.66
C GLY A 263 1.50 -3.63 7.18
N VAL A 264 1.16 -2.70 6.28
CA VAL A 264 0.35 -1.53 6.61
C VAL A 264 -1.11 -1.84 6.40
N ALA A 265 -1.93 -1.63 7.42
CA ALA A 265 -3.36 -1.88 7.34
C ALA A 265 -4.15 -0.86 8.18
N ASN A 266 -5.30 -0.44 7.65
CA ASN A 266 -6.31 0.27 8.43
C ASN A 266 -7.21 -0.78 9.07
N VAL A 267 -6.88 -1.15 10.30
CA VAL A 267 -7.64 -2.17 11.04
C VAL A 267 -8.84 -1.53 11.71
N GLY A 268 -10.03 -1.99 11.36
CA GLY A 268 -11.30 -1.48 11.88
C GLY A 268 -11.97 -2.39 12.90
N ASP A 269 -13.05 -1.86 13.51
CA ASP A 269 -13.89 -2.57 14.47
C ASP A 269 -15.05 -3.35 13.81
N GLU A 270 -15.08 -3.42 12.49
CA GLU A 270 -15.99 -4.27 11.74
C GLU A 270 -15.59 -5.76 11.83
N SER A 271 -16.51 -6.63 11.44
CA SER A 271 -16.29 -8.08 11.45
C SER A 271 -15.12 -8.51 10.56
N TYR A 272 -14.87 -7.76 9.50
CA TYR A 272 -13.76 -7.96 8.56
C TYR A 272 -12.70 -6.89 8.81
N MET A 273 -11.50 -7.30 9.22
CA MET A 273 -10.46 -6.38 9.71
C MET A 273 -10.07 -5.27 8.72
N THR A 274 -10.21 -5.50 7.42
CA THR A 274 -9.84 -4.54 6.37
C THR A 274 -11.05 -4.04 5.55
N GLY A 275 -12.26 -4.26 6.02
CA GLY A 275 -13.49 -3.67 5.47
C GLY A 275 -14.14 -4.41 4.31
N HIS A 276 -13.51 -5.41 3.70
CA HIS A 276 -14.11 -6.27 2.67
C HIS A 276 -14.14 -7.72 3.16
N PRO A 277 -15.27 -8.45 3.08
CA PRO A 277 -15.37 -9.82 3.60
C PRO A 277 -14.29 -10.77 3.10
N LEU A 278 -13.93 -10.66 1.81
CA LEU A 278 -12.89 -11.48 1.21
C LEU A 278 -11.47 -10.91 1.36
N ALA A 279 -11.31 -9.70 1.88
CA ALA A 279 -9.98 -9.10 2.06
C ALA A 279 -9.17 -9.74 3.20
N ASP A 280 -9.81 -10.52 4.07
CA ASP A 280 -9.13 -11.34 5.08
C ASP A 280 -8.12 -12.33 4.46
N ILE A 281 -8.34 -12.76 3.21
CA ILE A 281 -7.36 -13.54 2.45
C ILE A 281 -6.03 -12.81 2.29
N ASN A 282 -6.03 -11.48 2.18
CA ASN A 282 -4.80 -10.68 2.07
C ASN A 282 -4.04 -10.67 3.40
N TRP A 283 -4.76 -10.58 4.51
CA TRP A 283 -4.16 -10.67 5.84
C TRP A 283 -3.52 -12.05 6.07
N TYR A 284 -4.26 -13.10 5.71
CA TYR A 284 -3.77 -14.47 5.75
C TYR A 284 -2.52 -14.64 4.88
N ALA A 285 -2.57 -14.19 3.63
CA ALA A 285 -1.46 -14.28 2.70
C ALA A 285 -0.22 -13.52 3.15
N PHE A 286 -0.41 -12.35 3.77
CA PHE A 286 0.69 -11.56 4.33
C PHE A 286 1.45 -12.38 5.38
N GLY A 287 0.76 -12.97 6.34
CA GLY A 287 1.39 -13.82 7.36
C GLY A 287 2.08 -15.03 6.75
N ARG A 288 1.41 -15.73 5.81
CA ARG A 288 1.99 -16.92 5.16
C ARG A 288 3.26 -16.62 4.37
N LEU A 289 3.26 -15.53 3.58
CA LEU A 289 4.41 -15.14 2.76
C LEU A 289 5.55 -14.53 3.58
N ALA A 290 5.26 -13.87 4.70
CA ALA A 290 6.29 -13.37 5.60
C ALA A 290 7.15 -14.50 6.19
N TRP A 291 6.57 -15.69 6.38
CA TRP A 291 7.27 -16.88 6.89
C TRP A 291 7.78 -17.80 5.79
N ASN A 292 7.03 -17.96 4.70
CA ASN A 292 7.42 -18.81 3.59
C ASN A 292 7.11 -18.16 2.23
N PRO A 293 7.99 -17.30 1.72
CA PRO A 293 7.82 -16.65 0.43
C PRO A 293 7.77 -17.62 -0.77
N ALA A 294 8.13 -18.89 -0.57
CA ALA A 294 8.09 -19.91 -1.62
C ALA A 294 6.66 -20.42 -1.91
N LEU A 295 5.71 -20.23 -1.00
CA LEU A 295 4.32 -20.63 -1.22
C LEU A 295 3.75 -19.99 -2.48
N SER A 296 2.97 -20.77 -3.24
CA SER A 296 2.23 -20.22 -4.39
C SER A 296 0.97 -19.48 -3.94
N SER A 297 0.53 -18.52 -4.74
CA SER A 297 -0.72 -17.80 -4.49
C SER A 297 -1.91 -18.76 -4.47
N ASP A 298 -1.95 -19.75 -5.34
CA ASP A 298 -3.00 -20.77 -5.42
C ASP A 298 -3.07 -21.61 -4.15
N ALA A 299 -1.91 -22.04 -3.63
CA ALA A 299 -1.86 -22.79 -2.36
C ALA A 299 -2.38 -21.95 -1.19
N ILE A 300 -2.00 -20.69 -1.11
CA ILE A 300 -2.47 -19.77 -0.06
C ILE A 300 -3.99 -19.55 -0.18
N ALA A 301 -4.50 -19.32 -1.39
CA ALA A 301 -5.93 -19.15 -1.62
C ALA A 301 -6.70 -20.42 -1.23
N SER A 302 -6.21 -21.59 -1.64
CA SER A 302 -6.81 -22.89 -1.31
C SER A 302 -6.83 -23.15 0.20
N GLU A 303 -5.72 -22.87 0.93
CA GLU A 303 -5.66 -22.99 2.38
C GLU A 303 -6.68 -22.06 3.07
N TRP A 304 -6.75 -20.80 2.65
CA TRP A 304 -7.67 -19.83 3.24
C TRP A 304 -9.13 -20.22 2.95
N MET A 305 -9.45 -20.60 1.72
CA MET A 305 -10.79 -21.03 1.33
C MET A 305 -11.25 -22.22 2.16
N ALA A 306 -10.41 -23.24 2.31
CA ALA A 306 -10.74 -24.44 3.10
C ALA A 306 -11.02 -24.12 4.58
N ASN A 307 -10.33 -23.12 5.13
CA ASN A 307 -10.45 -22.77 6.54
C ASN A 307 -11.57 -21.77 6.84
N GLN A 308 -11.90 -20.88 5.88
CA GLN A 308 -12.73 -19.71 6.16
C GLN A 308 -13.98 -19.61 5.26
N LEU A 309 -13.99 -20.24 4.10
CA LEU A 309 -15.01 -19.94 3.10
C LEU A 309 -15.92 -21.13 2.77
N LEU A 310 -15.37 -22.30 2.45
CA LEU A 310 -16.12 -23.47 2.02
C LEU A 310 -15.31 -24.77 2.15
N SER A 311 -16.01 -25.91 2.30
CA SER A 311 -15.36 -27.21 2.48
C SER A 311 -14.89 -27.78 1.13
N PRO A 312 -13.62 -28.20 1.02
CA PRO A 312 -13.13 -28.86 -0.19
C PRO A 312 -13.83 -30.20 -0.45
N ASP A 313 -14.31 -30.91 0.61
CA ASP A 313 -14.94 -32.22 0.48
C ASP A 313 -16.37 -32.16 -0.09
N SER A 314 -17.06 -31.03 0.08
CA SER A 314 -18.46 -30.85 -0.36
C SER A 314 -18.59 -29.93 -1.58
N THR A 315 -17.51 -29.26 -2.00
CA THR A 315 -17.53 -28.32 -3.12
C THR A 315 -17.08 -29.01 -4.40
N PRO A 316 -17.82 -28.90 -5.52
CA PRO A 316 -17.36 -29.39 -6.82
C PRO A 316 -16.02 -28.81 -7.23
N ALA A 317 -15.13 -29.62 -7.79
CA ALA A 317 -13.81 -29.15 -8.22
C ALA A 317 -13.88 -27.96 -9.19
N SER A 318 -14.86 -27.92 -10.08
CA SER A 318 -15.06 -26.80 -11.00
C SER A 318 -15.35 -25.47 -10.30
N VAL A 319 -16.13 -25.49 -9.20
CA VAL A 319 -16.42 -24.31 -8.40
C VAL A 319 -15.17 -23.89 -7.61
N TRP A 320 -14.47 -24.87 -7.03
CA TRP A 320 -13.22 -24.64 -6.30
C TRP A 320 -12.16 -23.98 -7.19
N ASP A 321 -11.92 -24.53 -8.36
CA ASP A 321 -10.92 -24.04 -9.32
C ASP A 321 -11.29 -22.64 -9.84
N SER A 322 -12.59 -22.39 -10.08
CA SER A 322 -13.07 -21.06 -10.49
C SER A 322 -12.85 -20.00 -9.40
N LEU A 323 -13.01 -20.36 -8.13
CA LEU A 323 -12.72 -19.45 -7.01
C LEU A 323 -11.21 -19.18 -6.87
N ILE A 324 -10.36 -20.19 -7.03
CA ILE A 324 -8.90 -20.01 -7.06
C ILE A 324 -8.52 -19.05 -8.19
N ASP A 325 -9.06 -19.25 -9.40
CA ASP A 325 -8.82 -18.33 -10.54
C ASP A 325 -9.33 -16.92 -10.24
N MET A 326 -10.52 -16.78 -9.68
CA MET A 326 -11.07 -15.48 -9.27
C MET A 326 -10.10 -14.74 -8.31
N PHE A 327 -9.63 -15.40 -7.25
CA PHE A 327 -8.68 -14.77 -6.32
C PHE A 327 -7.36 -14.44 -7.01
N THR A 328 -6.72 -15.40 -7.63
CA THR A 328 -5.35 -15.24 -8.16
C THR A 328 -5.25 -14.28 -9.34
N THR A 329 -6.35 -14.06 -10.06
CA THR A 329 -6.43 -13.10 -11.17
C THR A 329 -7.00 -11.74 -10.79
N SER A 330 -7.57 -11.61 -9.58
CA SER A 330 -8.30 -10.39 -9.19
C SER A 330 -7.43 -9.13 -9.14
N ARG A 331 -6.18 -9.23 -8.68
CA ARG A 331 -5.26 -8.10 -8.70
C ARG A 331 -4.93 -7.67 -10.13
N GLU A 332 -4.72 -8.62 -11.04
CA GLU A 332 -4.44 -8.29 -12.44
C GLU A 332 -5.65 -7.65 -13.13
N ALA A 333 -6.87 -8.10 -12.80
CA ALA A 333 -8.08 -7.45 -13.28
C ALA A 333 -8.17 -5.99 -12.81
N VAL A 334 -7.82 -5.71 -11.56
CA VAL A 334 -7.74 -4.33 -11.04
C VAL A 334 -6.70 -3.50 -11.80
N VAL A 335 -5.51 -4.03 -12.03
CA VAL A 335 -4.48 -3.35 -12.83
C VAL A 335 -5.00 -3.04 -14.23
N ASP A 336 -5.63 -4.02 -14.89
CA ASP A 336 -6.10 -3.88 -16.25
C ASP A 336 -7.19 -2.80 -16.40
N TYR A 337 -8.15 -2.68 -15.45
CA TYR A 337 -9.16 -1.64 -15.58
C TYR A 337 -8.76 -0.30 -14.95
N MET A 338 -7.76 -0.22 -14.07
CA MET A 338 -7.32 1.04 -13.46
C MET A 338 -6.10 1.65 -14.16
N MET A 339 -5.00 0.88 -14.27
CA MET A 339 -3.69 1.41 -14.68
C MET A 339 -2.86 0.37 -15.45
N PRO A 340 -3.35 -0.10 -16.60
CA PRO A 340 -2.66 -1.12 -17.37
C PRO A 340 -1.31 -0.67 -17.89
N LEU A 341 -0.46 -1.64 -18.24
CA LEU A 341 0.83 -1.44 -18.92
C LEU A 341 1.86 -0.61 -18.13
N GLY A 342 1.68 -0.45 -16.83
CA GLY A 342 2.58 0.38 -16.01
C GLY A 342 2.14 1.83 -15.85
N LEU A 343 0.94 2.19 -16.29
CA LEU A 343 0.33 3.45 -15.88
C LEU A 343 0.26 3.54 -14.36
N HIS A 344 0.29 4.76 -13.83
CA HIS A 344 0.35 5.00 -12.41
C HIS A 344 -0.50 6.21 -12.02
N HIS A 345 -1.06 6.18 -10.80
CA HIS A 345 -1.68 7.32 -10.13
C HIS A 345 -2.80 8.01 -10.94
N ILE A 346 -3.68 7.24 -11.56
CA ILE A 346 -4.79 7.75 -12.41
C ILE A 346 -6.06 8.01 -11.58
N PHE A 347 -5.93 8.17 -10.27
CA PHE A 347 -7.02 8.33 -9.33
C PHE A 347 -7.59 9.74 -9.30
N ALA A 348 -8.83 9.83 -8.82
CA ALA A 348 -9.43 11.07 -8.40
C ALA A 348 -8.66 11.71 -7.24
N TRP A 349 -8.51 13.04 -7.33
CA TRP A 349 -7.83 13.82 -6.30
C TRP A 349 -8.45 13.65 -4.91
N GLY A 350 -7.59 13.50 -3.94
CA GLY A 350 -7.90 13.64 -2.52
C GLY A 350 -8.45 12.38 -1.86
N HIS A 351 -9.16 11.52 -2.55
CA HIS A 351 -9.78 10.33 -1.96
C HIS A 351 -9.33 9.00 -2.59
N HIS A 352 -8.48 9.01 -3.61
CA HIS A 352 -7.95 7.82 -4.30
C HIS A 352 -9.01 6.84 -4.80
N TYR A 353 -10.20 7.35 -5.12
CA TYR A 353 -11.33 6.54 -5.60
C TYR A 353 -11.81 7.05 -6.96
N GLY A 354 -11.92 6.13 -7.91
CA GLY A 354 -12.37 6.42 -9.26
C GLY A 354 -11.34 7.12 -10.15
N PRO A 355 -11.58 7.13 -11.47
CA PRO A 355 -10.66 7.68 -12.45
C PRO A 355 -10.76 9.21 -12.54
N GLN A 356 -9.63 9.88 -12.58
CA GLN A 356 -9.50 11.28 -12.97
C GLN A 356 -8.21 11.53 -13.77
N PRO A 357 -7.98 10.89 -14.92
CA PRO A 357 -6.75 11.09 -15.68
C PRO A 357 -6.54 12.55 -16.11
N TRP A 358 -7.61 13.36 -16.12
CA TRP A 358 -7.61 14.79 -16.44
C TRP A 358 -7.35 15.69 -15.24
N CYS A 359 -7.18 15.13 -14.03
CA CYS A 359 -7.05 15.95 -12.82
C CYS A 359 -5.86 16.89 -12.92
N ASP A 360 -6.13 18.18 -12.75
CA ASP A 360 -5.16 19.27 -12.77
C ASP A 360 -5.64 20.34 -11.79
N ILE A 361 -5.05 20.38 -10.60
CA ILE A 361 -5.44 21.27 -9.51
C ILE A 361 -4.32 22.30 -9.31
N GLU A 362 -4.67 23.59 -9.44
CA GLU A 362 -3.75 24.68 -9.21
C GLU A 362 -3.18 24.63 -7.78
N GLY A 363 -1.85 24.74 -7.68
CA GLY A 363 -1.13 24.69 -6.40
C GLY A 363 -0.86 23.30 -5.84
N ALA A 364 -1.41 22.23 -6.46
CA ALA A 364 -1.04 20.88 -6.08
C ALA A 364 0.39 20.53 -6.51
N ARG A 365 1.07 19.69 -5.75
CA ARG A 365 2.37 19.16 -6.18
C ARG A 365 2.20 18.35 -7.46
N PRO A 366 3.08 18.55 -8.47
CA PRO A 366 2.96 17.84 -9.75
C PRO A 366 2.89 16.31 -9.58
N ASP A 367 3.69 15.75 -8.69
CA ASP A 367 3.79 14.31 -8.42
C ASP A 367 2.57 13.71 -7.68
N TRP A 368 1.57 14.51 -7.38
CA TRP A 368 0.26 14.06 -6.88
C TRP A 368 -0.81 14.05 -7.96
N LEU A 369 -0.48 14.51 -9.17
CA LEU A 369 -1.43 14.62 -10.26
C LEU A 369 -1.21 13.50 -11.30
N PRO A 370 -2.28 12.90 -11.84
CA PRO A 370 -2.20 11.85 -12.86
C PRO A 370 -1.37 12.26 -14.09
N ARG A 371 -1.50 13.52 -14.51
CA ARG A 371 -0.77 14.06 -15.66
C ARG A 371 0.74 13.92 -15.54
N TYR A 372 1.28 14.05 -14.34
CA TYR A 372 2.70 13.87 -14.06
C TYR A 372 3.17 12.46 -14.45
N TYR A 373 2.35 11.44 -14.20
CA TYR A 373 2.70 10.05 -14.45
C TYR A 373 2.40 9.62 -15.89
N HIS A 374 1.21 9.96 -16.43
CA HIS A 374 0.82 9.46 -17.73
C HIS A 374 1.43 10.25 -18.89
N GLN A 375 1.75 11.52 -18.72
CA GLN A 375 2.38 12.42 -19.70
C GLN A 375 1.81 12.30 -21.13
N ALA A 376 0.51 12.00 -21.25
CA ALA A 376 -0.14 11.81 -22.55
C ALA A 376 -0.01 13.04 -23.45
N ASP A 377 0.44 12.82 -24.68
CA ASP A 377 0.55 13.85 -25.74
C ASP A 377 0.21 13.23 -27.12
N SER A 378 0.38 14.01 -28.18
CA SER A 378 0.11 13.55 -29.56
C SER A 378 1.07 12.44 -30.05
N ILE A 379 2.18 12.22 -29.34
CA ILE A 379 3.19 11.22 -29.70
C ILE A 379 2.88 9.89 -28.99
N GLY A 380 2.60 9.94 -27.67
CA GLY A 380 2.49 8.74 -26.86
C GLY A 380 1.96 8.94 -25.45
N LEU A 381 2.26 7.95 -24.62
CA LEU A 381 1.80 7.81 -23.25
C LEU A 381 2.92 7.21 -22.39
N GLY A 382 2.98 7.60 -21.11
CA GLY A 382 3.93 7.06 -20.14
C GLY A 382 5.08 8.00 -19.82
N PHE A 383 5.83 7.65 -18.78
CA PHE A 383 6.92 8.48 -18.25
C PHE A 383 8.27 7.94 -18.75
N ASP A 384 9.05 8.77 -19.43
CA ASP A 384 10.41 8.40 -19.85
C ASP A 384 11.37 8.44 -18.64
N ARG A 385 11.68 7.24 -18.10
CA ARG A 385 12.65 7.01 -17.03
C ARG A 385 13.94 6.36 -17.52
N THR A 386 14.13 6.29 -18.84
CA THR A 386 15.38 5.85 -19.48
C THR A 386 16.45 6.94 -19.43
N PRO A 387 17.69 6.68 -19.91
CA PRO A 387 18.74 7.71 -19.99
C PRO A 387 18.38 8.93 -20.82
N SER A 388 17.37 8.86 -21.69
CA SER A 388 16.87 10.03 -22.44
C SER A 388 15.90 10.90 -21.63
N GLY A 389 15.35 10.38 -20.54
CA GLY A 389 14.42 11.07 -19.65
C GLY A 389 15.03 11.34 -18.28
N SER A 390 14.37 10.85 -17.21
CA SER A 390 14.83 11.05 -15.82
C SER A 390 16.00 10.16 -15.41
N ASP A 391 16.32 9.14 -16.19
CA ASP A 391 17.35 8.13 -15.89
C ASP A 391 17.14 7.37 -14.57
N ALA A 392 15.88 7.16 -14.16
CA ALA A 392 15.60 6.36 -12.97
C ALA A 392 16.03 4.89 -13.13
N VAL A 393 16.12 4.39 -14.35
CA VAL A 393 16.62 3.04 -14.63
C VAL A 393 18.05 2.83 -14.15
N SER A 394 18.88 3.89 -14.06
CA SER A 394 20.26 3.80 -13.55
C SER A 394 20.37 3.39 -12.09
N GLN A 395 19.27 3.49 -11.33
CA GLN A 395 19.22 3.06 -9.92
C GLN A 395 19.07 1.54 -9.77
N TYR A 396 18.71 0.82 -10.84
CA TYR A 396 18.58 -0.64 -10.82
C TYR A 396 19.91 -1.33 -11.11
N PRO A 397 20.16 -2.52 -10.53
CA PRO A 397 21.34 -3.32 -10.85
C PRO A 397 21.20 -3.96 -12.24
N GLU A 398 22.34 -4.34 -12.84
CA GLU A 398 22.31 -5.21 -14.02
C GLU A 398 21.86 -6.64 -13.64
N PRO A 399 21.13 -7.35 -14.51
CA PRO A 399 20.74 -6.96 -15.89
C PRO A 399 19.47 -6.11 -15.97
N LEU A 400 18.80 -5.81 -14.87
CA LEU A 400 17.50 -5.10 -14.87
C LEU A 400 17.60 -3.69 -15.44
N ARG A 401 18.71 -2.98 -15.18
CA ARG A 401 18.95 -1.66 -15.76
C ARG A 401 18.83 -1.71 -17.28
N SER A 402 19.58 -2.60 -17.92
CA SER A 402 19.55 -2.77 -19.36
C SER A 402 18.18 -3.22 -19.87
N THR A 403 17.53 -4.14 -19.15
CA THR A 403 16.19 -4.64 -19.48
C THR A 403 15.14 -3.52 -19.46
N TYR A 404 15.15 -2.67 -18.45
CA TYR A 404 14.18 -1.58 -18.32
C TYR A 404 14.49 -0.39 -19.23
N ALA A 405 15.75 -0.16 -19.58
CA ALA A 405 16.15 0.94 -20.44
C ALA A 405 15.78 0.74 -21.92
N ASP A 406 15.63 -0.50 -22.36
CA ASP A 406 15.30 -0.83 -23.76
C ASP A 406 13.80 -1.19 -23.88
N ILE A 407 13.07 -0.42 -24.68
CA ILE A 407 11.64 -0.61 -24.91
C ILE A 407 11.28 -2.02 -25.42
N SER A 408 12.21 -2.67 -26.13
CA SER A 408 12.01 -4.00 -26.71
C SER A 408 12.14 -5.14 -25.68
N THR A 409 12.83 -4.90 -24.58
CA THR A 409 13.07 -5.88 -23.49
C THR A 409 12.33 -5.54 -22.22
N CYS A 410 11.85 -4.30 -22.08
CA CYS A 410 11.08 -3.89 -20.92
C CYS A 410 9.78 -4.70 -20.81
N PRO A 411 9.48 -5.30 -19.64
CA PRO A 411 8.22 -6.01 -19.44
C PRO A 411 7.02 -5.12 -19.75
N GLU A 412 6.09 -5.59 -20.57
CA GLU A 412 4.94 -4.78 -21.02
C GLU A 412 4.08 -4.27 -19.87
N ASN A 413 4.00 -5.00 -18.77
CA ASN A 413 3.28 -4.57 -17.57
C ASN A 413 3.95 -3.43 -16.79
N LEU A 414 5.17 -3.03 -17.17
CA LEU A 414 5.90 -1.86 -16.65
C LEU A 414 6.31 -0.88 -17.76
N LEU A 415 5.82 -1.09 -18.98
CA LEU A 415 6.29 -0.35 -20.14
C LEU A 415 6.05 1.16 -20.00
N LEU A 416 4.84 1.57 -19.63
CA LEU A 416 4.47 2.98 -19.45
C LEU A 416 5.03 3.59 -18.15
N TRP A 417 5.56 2.76 -17.27
CA TRP A 417 6.30 3.21 -16.09
C TRP A 417 7.71 3.69 -16.46
N PHE A 418 8.38 2.99 -17.39
CA PHE A 418 9.76 3.30 -17.76
C PHE A 418 9.88 4.09 -19.06
N HIS A 419 8.89 4.07 -19.96
CA HIS A 419 8.98 4.66 -21.28
C HIS A 419 7.79 5.55 -21.60
N HIS A 420 8.07 6.62 -22.36
CA HIS A 420 7.04 7.34 -23.09
C HIS A 420 6.85 6.65 -24.44
N VAL A 421 5.76 5.91 -24.59
CA VAL A 421 5.56 4.95 -25.68
C VAL A 421 4.68 5.55 -26.78
N PRO A 422 5.13 5.59 -28.04
CA PRO A 422 4.32 6.07 -29.15
C PRO A 422 3.02 5.27 -29.31
N TRP A 423 1.92 5.95 -29.65
CA TRP A 423 0.59 5.32 -29.79
C TRP A 423 0.56 4.16 -30.81
N ASN A 424 1.42 4.20 -31.82
CA ASN A 424 1.51 3.18 -32.88
C ASN A 424 2.61 2.13 -32.61
N HIS A 425 3.29 2.18 -31.46
CA HIS A 425 4.28 1.17 -31.09
C HIS A 425 3.66 -0.23 -31.12
N ARG A 426 4.38 -1.22 -31.67
CA ARG A 426 3.92 -2.59 -31.76
C ARG A 426 4.26 -3.37 -30.49
N MET A 427 3.20 -3.83 -29.83
CA MET A 427 3.27 -4.67 -28.63
C MET A 427 3.53 -6.14 -29.01
N GLN A 428 3.92 -6.97 -28.05
CA GLN A 428 4.16 -8.42 -28.26
C GLN A 428 2.92 -9.14 -28.79
N SER A 429 1.73 -8.68 -28.47
CA SER A 429 0.46 -9.17 -29.01
C SER A 429 0.25 -8.91 -30.49
N GLY A 430 1.10 -8.06 -31.11
CA GLY A 430 0.92 -7.55 -32.46
C GLY A 430 -0.03 -6.35 -32.57
N ARG A 431 -0.73 -5.96 -31.51
CA ARG A 431 -1.53 -4.73 -31.44
C ARG A 431 -0.64 -3.50 -31.40
N THR A 432 -1.18 -2.33 -31.77
CA THR A 432 -0.55 -1.07 -31.40
C THR A 432 -0.70 -0.81 -29.91
N MET A 433 0.12 0.07 -29.33
CA MET A 433 0.00 0.45 -27.91
C MET A 433 -1.42 0.95 -27.59
N TRP A 434 -2.01 1.79 -28.47
CA TRP A 434 -3.40 2.20 -28.31
C TRP A 434 -4.39 1.02 -28.30
N GLN A 435 -4.26 0.08 -29.21
CA GLN A 435 -5.12 -1.08 -29.28
C GLN A 435 -4.92 -1.99 -28.05
N GLU A 436 -3.69 -2.17 -27.59
CA GLU A 436 -3.40 -2.96 -26.39
C GLU A 436 -3.96 -2.28 -25.13
N LEU A 437 -3.83 -0.96 -25.02
CA LEU A 437 -4.41 -0.18 -23.91
C LEU A 437 -5.94 -0.39 -23.85
N CYS A 438 -6.63 -0.23 -24.97
CA CYS A 438 -8.07 -0.50 -25.07
C CYS A 438 -8.41 -1.94 -24.69
N HIS A 439 -7.65 -2.90 -25.19
CA HIS A 439 -7.83 -4.33 -24.89
C HIS A 439 -7.69 -4.61 -23.39
N ARG A 440 -6.70 -4.04 -22.72
CA ARG A 440 -6.49 -4.22 -21.28
C ARG A 440 -7.67 -3.67 -20.47
N TYR A 441 -8.10 -2.45 -20.74
CA TYR A 441 -9.27 -1.88 -20.09
C TYR A 441 -10.53 -2.73 -20.27
N ALA A 442 -10.77 -3.23 -21.49
CA ALA A 442 -11.91 -4.11 -21.78
C ALA A 442 -11.81 -5.45 -21.04
N THR A 443 -10.62 -6.05 -21.02
CA THR A 443 -10.38 -7.34 -20.36
C THR A 443 -10.57 -7.24 -18.86
N GLY A 444 -10.04 -6.18 -18.23
CA GLY A 444 -10.20 -5.96 -16.79
C GLY A 444 -11.67 -5.81 -16.40
N ALA A 445 -12.43 -4.99 -17.13
CA ALA A 445 -13.86 -4.81 -16.88
C ALA A 445 -14.66 -6.11 -17.09
N ALA A 446 -14.37 -6.87 -18.13
CA ALA A 446 -15.04 -8.15 -18.42
C ALA A 446 -14.76 -9.20 -17.32
N ARG A 447 -13.54 -9.26 -16.81
CA ARG A 447 -13.15 -10.18 -15.75
C ARG A 447 -13.93 -9.96 -14.46
N VAL A 448 -14.08 -8.72 -14.06
CA VAL A 448 -14.89 -8.39 -12.86
C VAL A 448 -16.35 -8.80 -13.04
N ALA A 449 -16.91 -8.62 -14.23
CA ALA A 449 -18.26 -9.11 -14.52
C ALA A 449 -18.38 -10.63 -14.38
N ASP A 450 -17.34 -11.39 -14.78
CA ASP A 450 -17.32 -12.85 -14.61
C ASP A 450 -17.22 -13.30 -13.14
N TYR A 451 -16.58 -12.50 -12.26
CA TYR A 451 -16.51 -12.80 -10.83
C TYR A 451 -17.89 -12.86 -10.16
N GLN A 452 -18.85 -12.09 -10.62
CA GLN A 452 -20.22 -12.18 -10.11
C GLN A 452 -20.84 -13.55 -10.39
N ARG A 453 -20.60 -14.12 -11.58
CA ARG A 453 -21.08 -15.45 -11.95
C ARG A 453 -20.41 -16.52 -11.08
N ILE A 454 -19.08 -16.46 -10.93
CA ILE A 454 -18.31 -17.40 -10.10
C ILE A 454 -18.81 -17.35 -8.66
N TRP A 455 -19.04 -16.16 -8.11
CA TRP A 455 -19.52 -15.99 -6.75
C TRP A 455 -20.95 -16.54 -6.56
N ALA A 456 -21.81 -16.37 -7.57
CA ALA A 456 -23.15 -16.94 -7.55
C ALA A 456 -23.13 -18.48 -7.51
N GLU A 457 -22.22 -19.12 -8.26
CA GLU A 457 -22.05 -20.57 -8.26
C GLU A 457 -21.51 -21.10 -6.92
N ALA A 458 -20.75 -20.32 -6.19
CA ALA A 458 -20.18 -20.70 -4.89
C ALA A 458 -21.20 -20.69 -3.74
N ARG A 459 -22.32 -19.96 -3.86
CA ARG A 459 -23.30 -19.73 -2.78
C ARG A 459 -23.72 -20.98 -2.01
N PRO A 460 -24.08 -22.11 -2.66
CA PRO A 460 -24.58 -23.30 -1.98
C PRO A 460 -23.54 -24.00 -1.08
N TYR A 461 -22.27 -23.65 -1.21
CA TYR A 461 -21.15 -24.34 -0.58
C TYR A 461 -20.50 -23.52 0.55
N LEU A 462 -20.90 -22.27 0.75
CA LEU A 462 -20.32 -21.38 1.74
C LEU A 462 -20.61 -21.87 3.16
N TYR A 463 -19.62 -21.77 4.07
CA TYR A 463 -19.81 -22.03 5.50
C TYR A 463 -20.78 -21.04 6.14
N ASP A 464 -20.65 -19.78 5.74
CA ASP A 464 -21.52 -18.69 6.16
C ASP A 464 -22.15 -18.05 4.92
N THR A 465 -23.45 -18.22 4.77
CA THR A 465 -24.19 -17.66 3.65
C THR A 465 -24.51 -16.18 3.82
N ASP A 466 -24.36 -15.63 5.02
CA ASP A 466 -24.66 -14.21 5.30
C ASP A 466 -23.67 -13.27 4.60
N ILE A 467 -22.42 -13.71 4.38
CA ILE A 467 -21.44 -12.92 3.63
C ILE A 467 -21.76 -12.82 2.13
N TRP A 468 -22.65 -13.71 1.61
CA TRP A 468 -22.87 -13.78 0.16
C TRP A 468 -23.42 -12.48 -0.40
N ASP A 469 -24.45 -11.92 0.23
CA ASP A 469 -25.13 -10.71 -0.23
C ASP A 469 -24.18 -9.49 -0.19
N GLU A 470 -23.35 -9.38 0.86
CA GLU A 470 -22.38 -8.29 0.97
C GLU A 470 -21.30 -8.38 -0.12
N VAL A 471 -20.69 -9.54 -0.31
CA VAL A 471 -19.69 -9.75 -1.36
C VAL A 471 -20.29 -9.54 -2.75
N ASN A 472 -21.50 -10.05 -3.00
CA ASN A 472 -22.20 -9.84 -4.27
C ASN A 472 -22.43 -8.34 -4.55
N THR A 473 -22.87 -7.57 -3.54
CA THR A 473 -23.06 -6.12 -3.66
C THR A 473 -21.73 -5.41 -4.01
N ARG A 474 -20.63 -5.82 -3.39
CA ARG A 474 -19.30 -5.25 -3.67
C ARG A 474 -18.80 -5.62 -5.07
N LEU A 475 -19.04 -6.84 -5.54
CA LEU A 475 -18.70 -7.25 -6.91
C LEU A 475 -19.53 -6.50 -7.97
N ILE A 476 -20.79 -6.22 -7.69
CA ILE A 476 -21.65 -5.36 -8.54
C ILE A 476 -21.07 -3.94 -8.59
N THR A 477 -20.69 -3.40 -7.44
CA THR A 477 -20.03 -2.09 -7.34
C THR A 477 -18.72 -2.08 -8.13
N GLN A 478 -17.88 -3.09 -7.95
CA GLN A 478 -16.60 -3.20 -8.67
C GLN A 478 -16.78 -3.30 -10.18
N ALA A 479 -17.77 -4.08 -10.65
CA ALA A 479 -18.05 -4.20 -12.09
C ALA A 479 -18.49 -2.85 -12.70
N ARG A 480 -19.34 -2.11 -11.99
CA ARG A 480 -19.74 -0.75 -12.38
C ARG A 480 -18.54 0.19 -12.39
N ASP A 481 -17.70 0.15 -11.35
CA ASP A 481 -16.51 0.99 -11.24
C ASP A 481 -15.50 0.65 -12.33
N ALA A 482 -15.29 -0.64 -12.65
CA ALA A 482 -14.43 -1.05 -13.75
C ALA A 482 -14.90 -0.51 -15.10
N GLN A 483 -16.21 -0.48 -15.34
CA GLN A 483 -16.79 0.16 -16.52
C GLN A 483 -16.56 1.67 -16.54
N TRP A 484 -16.72 2.33 -15.39
CA TRP A 484 -16.42 3.75 -15.22
C TRP A 484 -14.95 4.07 -15.53
N TRP A 485 -14.03 3.30 -14.94
CA TRP A 485 -12.59 3.45 -15.19
C TRP A 485 -12.25 3.28 -16.68
N LYS A 486 -12.78 2.24 -17.31
CA LYS A 486 -12.60 1.98 -18.74
C LYS A 486 -13.06 3.15 -19.59
N ASP A 487 -14.30 3.62 -19.39
CA ASP A 487 -14.87 4.70 -20.18
C ASP A 487 -14.09 6.00 -20.00
N ALA A 488 -13.75 6.37 -18.75
CA ALA A 488 -13.02 7.58 -18.45
C ALA A 488 -11.62 7.61 -19.10
N CYS A 489 -10.85 6.55 -18.91
CA CYS A 489 -9.47 6.51 -19.40
C CYS A 489 -9.41 6.37 -20.92
N VAL A 490 -10.23 5.49 -21.51
CA VAL A 490 -10.23 5.32 -22.98
C VAL A 490 -10.70 6.60 -23.68
N LEU A 491 -11.78 7.23 -23.23
CA LEU A 491 -12.28 8.48 -23.80
C LEU A 491 -11.30 9.64 -23.62
N TYR A 492 -10.62 9.71 -22.47
CA TYR A 492 -9.64 10.76 -22.24
C TYR A 492 -8.40 10.58 -23.11
N PHE A 493 -7.81 9.39 -23.15
CA PHE A 493 -6.60 9.15 -23.92
C PHE A 493 -6.84 9.15 -25.43
N SER A 494 -8.05 8.87 -25.91
CA SER A 494 -8.41 8.99 -27.33
C SER A 494 -8.21 10.42 -27.88
N GLN A 495 -8.34 11.44 -27.03
CA GLN A 495 -8.11 12.83 -27.42
C GLN A 495 -6.64 13.10 -27.79
N PHE A 496 -5.70 12.39 -27.20
CA PHE A 496 -4.27 12.52 -27.46
C PHE A 496 -3.82 11.61 -28.60
N SER A 497 -4.29 10.36 -28.63
CA SER A 497 -3.95 9.41 -29.69
C SER A 497 -4.53 9.79 -31.05
N GLY A 498 -5.58 10.59 -31.05
CA GLY A 498 -6.35 10.88 -32.27
C GLY A 498 -7.08 9.68 -32.85
N GLN A 499 -7.18 8.58 -32.11
CA GLN A 499 -7.81 7.32 -32.54
C GLN A 499 -9.11 7.08 -31.77
N ALA A 500 -10.12 6.58 -32.45
CA ALA A 500 -11.35 6.16 -31.81
C ALA A 500 -11.09 4.96 -30.87
N PRO A 501 -11.90 4.81 -29.80
CA PRO A 501 -11.91 3.59 -29.01
C PRO A 501 -12.13 2.35 -29.88
N THR A 502 -11.42 1.27 -29.58
CA THR A 502 -11.59 0.02 -30.35
C THR A 502 -12.95 -0.64 -30.03
N PRO A 503 -13.49 -1.50 -30.92
CA PRO A 503 -14.75 -2.20 -30.65
C PRO A 503 -14.76 -3.03 -29.36
N GLU A 504 -13.59 -3.49 -28.90
CA GLU A 504 -13.45 -4.29 -27.67
C GLU A 504 -13.90 -3.57 -26.40
N VAL A 505 -13.84 -2.24 -26.38
CA VAL A 505 -14.24 -1.43 -25.22
C VAL A 505 -15.72 -1.02 -25.24
N TYR A 506 -16.46 -1.38 -26.28
CA TYR A 506 -17.90 -1.11 -26.34
C TYR A 506 -18.70 -2.14 -25.51
N PRO A 507 -19.84 -1.72 -24.94
CA PRO A 507 -20.41 -0.38 -25.03
C PRO A 507 -19.66 0.64 -24.15
N ILE A 508 -19.57 1.88 -24.64
CA ILE A 508 -19.22 3.07 -23.84
C ILE A 508 -20.55 3.58 -23.24
N HIS A 509 -20.61 3.73 -21.93
CA HIS A 509 -21.84 4.11 -21.22
C HIS A 509 -21.93 5.60 -20.94
N HIS A 510 -20.82 6.32 -21.00
CA HIS A 510 -20.73 7.72 -20.59
C HIS A 510 -20.12 8.59 -21.68
N THR A 511 -20.37 9.89 -21.62
CA THR A 511 -19.60 10.87 -22.37
C THR A 511 -18.47 11.42 -21.50
N LEU A 512 -17.38 11.86 -22.12
CA LEU A 512 -16.25 12.45 -21.35
C LEU A 512 -16.65 13.73 -20.60
N PRO A 513 -17.50 14.64 -21.15
CA PRO A 513 -18.02 15.76 -20.37
C PRO A 513 -18.79 15.34 -19.12
N ASP A 514 -19.64 14.31 -19.20
CA ASP A 514 -20.37 13.82 -18.05
C ASP A 514 -19.43 13.28 -16.99
N LEU A 515 -18.43 12.48 -17.38
CA LEU A 515 -17.41 11.93 -16.49
C LEU A 515 -16.60 13.02 -15.80
N LYS A 516 -16.26 14.10 -16.50
CA LYS A 516 -15.52 15.24 -15.93
C LYS A 516 -16.35 16.05 -14.92
N ASN A 517 -17.66 16.00 -15.03
CA ASN A 517 -18.57 16.69 -14.14
C ASN A 517 -18.94 15.89 -12.89
N ILE A 518 -18.51 14.64 -12.79
CA ILE A 518 -18.73 13.81 -11.60
C ILE A 518 -17.99 14.45 -10.43
N ASN A 519 -18.77 14.89 -9.45
CA ASN A 519 -18.26 15.32 -8.15
C ASN A 519 -18.74 14.32 -7.11
N LEU A 520 -17.82 13.52 -6.59
CA LEU A 520 -18.16 12.50 -5.61
C LEU A 520 -18.61 13.10 -4.27
N GLY A 521 -18.33 14.37 -4.00
CA GLY A 521 -18.71 15.05 -2.74
C GLY A 521 -18.13 14.39 -1.49
N ILE A 522 -17.10 13.58 -1.66
CA ILE A 522 -16.41 12.86 -0.59
C ILE A 522 -15.19 13.64 -0.17
N ASP A 523 -15.01 13.78 1.13
CA ASP A 523 -13.74 14.18 1.66
C ASP A 523 -12.73 13.02 1.57
N ASN A 524 -11.49 13.29 1.90
CA ASN A 524 -10.35 12.41 1.62
C ASN A 524 -10.44 11.01 2.25
N TYR A 525 -11.40 10.72 3.11
CA TYR A 525 -11.31 9.56 3.99
C TYR A 525 -12.61 8.77 4.12
N THR A 526 -13.63 9.11 3.35
CA THR A 526 -14.91 8.41 3.38
C THR A 526 -15.11 7.54 2.14
N ASN A 527 -15.76 6.40 2.31
CA ASN A 527 -16.22 5.60 1.19
C ASN A 527 -17.34 6.35 0.46
N PRO A 528 -17.36 6.36 -0.88
CA PRO A 528 -18.49 6.88 -1.61
C PRO A 528 -19.74 6.08 -1.27
N SER A 529 -20.85 6.78 -0.99
CA SER A 529 -22.11 6.09 -0.74
C SER A 529 -22.60 5.36 -2.01
N PRO A 530 -23.34 4.24 -1.88
CA PRO A 530 -23.96 3.58 -3.02
C PRO A 530 -24.82 4.52 -3.85
N ALA A 531 -25.57 5.43 -3.21
CA ALA A 531 -26.42 6.41 -3.90
C ALA A 531 -25.59 7.39 -4.74
N LEU A 532 -24.41 7.80 -4.25
CA LEU A 532 -23.49 8.66 -5.01
C LEU A 532 -22.92 7.93 -6.21
N LEU A 533 -22.51 6.67 -6.01
CA LEU A 533 -21.99 5.83 -7.09
C LEU A 533 -23.11 5.45 -8.10
N ASP A 534 -24.36 5.37 -7.66
CA ASP A 534 -25.51 5.14 -8.56
C ASP A 534 -25.76 6.33 -9.50
N SER A 535 -25.34 7.54 -9.14
CA SER A 535 -25.39 8.70 -10.04
C SER A 535 -24.41 8.60 -11.22
N LEU A 536 -23.50 7.61 -11.20
CA LEU A 536 -22.59 7.29 -12.30
C LEU A 536 -23.23 6.38 -13.37
N ARG A 537 -24.44 5.89 -13.15
CA ARG A 537 -25.22 5.13 -14.13
C ARG A 537 -25.91 6.10 -15.10
#